data_79e58ea6baadfe3093a08ac52105a9a5
#
_entry.id   79e58ea6baadfe3093a08ac52105a9a5
#
_cell.length_a   1.000
_cell.length_b   1.000
_cell.length_c   1.000
_cell.angle_alpha   90.00
_cell.angle_beta   90.00
_cell.angle_gamma   90.00
#
_symmetry.space_group_name_H-M   'P 1'
#
loop_
_entity.id
_entity.type
_entity.pdbx_description
1 polymer ?
#
loop_
_entity_poly.entity_id
_entity_poly.type
_entity_poly.pdbx_seq_one_letter_code
_entity_poly.pdbx_strand_id
1 'polypeptide(L)'
;MLEKILRTIQEKICLQQYIMTLHAEEEMEDDDSSIYDIENGILTGEILERQKDQTSAESKYRIRGETVMGEGIEIIVKLGATAKVVIITVYALLGEEGGNEL
;
A
#
# COMPACT_ATOMS: atom_id res chain seq x y z
N MET A 1 -0.86 -18.55 1.76
CA MET A 1 0.34 -18.11 1.05
C MET A 1 0.50 -16.59 1.03
N LEU A 2 -0.54 -15.87 0.63
CA LEU A 2 -0.45 -14.40 0.66
C LEU A 2 -0.37 -13.84 2.07
N GLU A 3 -0.90 -14.57 3.04
CA GLU A 3 -0.85 -14.13 4.43
C GLU A 3 0.58 -14.02 4.95
N LYS A 4 1.42 -14.95 4.53
CA LYS A 4 2.80 -14.93 4.95
C LYS A 4 3.55 -13.73 4.35
N ILE A 5 3.26 -13.45 3.09
CA ILE A 5 3.84 -12.30 2.40
C ILE A 5 3.38 -11.01 3.06
N LEU A 6 2.08 -10.93 3.37
CA LEU A 6 1.54 -9.76 4.03
C LEU A 6 2.21 -9.52 5.38
N ARG A 7 2.41 -10.59 6.15
CA ARG A 7 3.06 -10.46 7.45
C ARG A 7 4.47 -9.93 7.30
N THR A 8 5.20 -10.43 6.30
CA THR A 8 6.55 -9.93 6.03
C THR A 8 6.52 -8.45 5.70
N ILE A 9 5.58 -8.03 4.85
CA ILE A 9 5.45 -6.63 4.49
C ILE A 9 5.14 -5.80 5.73
N GLN A 10 4.20 -6.25 6.55
CA GLN A 10 3.80 -5.53 7.74
C GLN A 10 4.95 -5.38 8.74
N GLU A 11 5.76 -6.41 8.89
CA GLU A 11 6.92 -6.33 9.76
C GLU A 11 7.90 -5.28 9.28
N LYS A 12 8.12 -5.22 7.98
CA LYS A 12 9.05 -4.24 7.42
C LYS A 12 8.52 -2.83 7.58
N ILE A 13 7.21 -2.65 7.48
CA ILE A 13 6.61 -1.35 7.72
C ILE A 13 6.83 -0.92 9.18
N CYS A 14 6.61 -1.84 10.12
CA CYS A 14 6.82 -1.54 11.54
C CYS A 14 8.27 -1.17 11.84
N LEU A 15 9.20 -1.79 11.14
CA LEU A 15 10.62 -1.53 11.33
C LEU A 15 11.11 -0.36 10.47
N GLN A 16 10.21 0.26 9.71
CA GLN A 16 10.50 1.36 8.81
C GLN A 16 11.52 0.99 7.74
N GLN A 17 11.48 -0.27 7.32
CA GLN A 17 12.32 -0.78 6.25
C GLN A 17 11.56 -0.70 4.93
N TYR A 18 11.22 0.51 4.52
CA TYR A 18 10.52 0.73 3.27
C TYR A 18 10.92 2.07 2.67
N ILE A 19 10.67 2.20 1.38
CA ILE A 19 10.85 3.47 0.68
C ILE A 19 9.60 3.72 -0.16
N MET A 20 9.38 4.97 -0.52
CA MET A 20 8.30 5.35 -1.41
C MET A 20 8.89 5.89 -2.70
N THR A 21 8.26 5.54 -3.82
CA THR A 21 8.62 6.16 -5.08
C THR A 21 8.12 7.61 -5.08
N LEU A 22 8.72 8.44 -5.93
CA LEU A 22 8.25 9.81 -6.08
C LEU A 22 6.79 9.85 -6.48
N HIS A 23 6.37 8.95 -7.35
CA HIS A 23 4.98 8.85 -7.78
C HIS A 23 4.05 8.59 -6.59
N ALA A 24 4.44 7.69 -5.70
CA ALA A 24 3.61 7.38 -4.53
C ALA A 24 3.55 8.59 -3.59
N GLU A 25 4.64 9.31 -3.44
CA GLU A 25 4.65 10.50 -2.60
C GLU A 25 3.72 11.57 -3.16
N GLU A 26 3.73 11.74 -4.47
CA GLU A 26 2.85 12.71 -5.11
C GLU A 26 1.39 12.33 -4.93
N GLU A 27 1.07 11.07 -5.08
CA GLU A 27 -0.29 10.60 -4.88
C GLU A 27 -0.74 10.78 -3.44
N MET A 28 0.15 10.53 -2.50
CA MET A 28 -0.15 10.74 -1.09
C MET A 28 -0.51 12.19 -0.82
N GLU A 29 0.28 13.12 -1.37
CA GLU A 29 0.02 14.54 -1.18
C GLU A 29 -1.27 14.99 -1.86
N ASP A 30 -1.53 14.47 -3.05
CA ASP A 30 -2.74 14.82 -3.79
C ASP A 30 -4.00 14.37 -3.05
N ASP A 31 -3.90 13.27 -2.32
CA ASP A 31 -5.04 12.72 -1.59
C ASP A 31 -5.13 13.25 -0.17
N ASP A 32 -4.27 14.18 0.21
CA ASP A 32 -4.19 14.69 1.57
C ASP A 32 -3.99 13.57 2.59
N SER A 33 -3.31 12.52 2.20
CA SER A 33 -2.95 11.43 3.11
C SER A 33 -1.58 11.68 3.70
N SER A 34 -1.34 11.09 4.86
CA SER A 34 -0.03 11.18 5.49
C SER A 34 0.66 9.83 5.42
N ILE A 35 1.94 9.82 5.77
CA ILE A 35 2.66 8.55 5.82
C ILE A 35 2.03 7.62 6.85
N TYR A 36 1.43 8.16 7.90
CA TYR A 36 0.77 7.35 8.92
C TYR A 36 -0.47 6.66 8.37
N ASP A 37 -1.17 7.31 7.45
CA ASP A 37 -2.31 6.71 6.78
C ASP A 37 -1.88 5.52 5.95
N ILE A 38 -0.74 5.65 5.27
CA ILE A 38 -0.22 4.57 4.43
C ILE A 38 0.23 3.41 5.29
N GLU A 39 0.96 3.70 6.37
CA GLU A 39 1.40 2.65 7.28
C GLU A 39 0.21 1.92 7.88
N ASN A 40 -0.80 2.67 8.33
CA ASN A 40 -1.98 2.06 8.91
C ASN A 40 -2.73 1.24 7.88
N GLY A 41 -2.79 1.71 6.64
CA GLY A 41 -3.44 0.97 5.58
C GLY A 41 -2.81 -0.40 5.36
N ILE A 42 -1.49 -0.47 5.40
CA ILE A 42 -0.81 -1.74 5.24
C ILE A 42 -1.01 -2.62 6.48
N LEU A 43 -0.95 -2.03 7.68
CA LEU A 43 -1.04 -2.79 8.91
C LEU A 43 -2.45 -3.32 9.18
N THR A 44 -3.48 -2.65 8.68
CA THR A 44 -4.86 -3.10 8.85
C THR A 44 -5.37 -3.85 7.62
N GLY A 45 -4.57 -3.95 6.58
CA GLY A 45 -5.05 -4.38 5.29
C GLY A 45 -4.86 -5.84 4.99
N GLU A 46 -5.31 -6.20 3.80
CA GLU A 46 -5.10 -7.53 3.25
C GLU A 46 -4.69 -7.40 1.79
N ILE A 47 -4.01 -8.41 1.30
CA ILE A 47 -3.59 -8.43 -0.10
C ILE A 47 -4.77 -8.88 -0.94
N LEU A 48 -5.22 -8.02 -1.85
CA LEU A 48 -6.31 -8.34 -2.76
C LEU A 48 -5.82 -9.01 -4.03
N GLU A 49 -4.58 -8.69 -4.43
CA GLU A 49 -4.10 -9.13 -5.73
C GLU A 49 -2.60 -9.19 -5.74
N ARG A 50 -2.07 -10.19 -6.41
CA ARG A 50 -0.64 -10.30 -6.69
C ARG A 50 -0.45 -10.17 -8.19
N GLN A 51 0.37 -9.21 -8.60
CA GLN A 51 0.66 -8.94 -10.00
C GLN A 51 2.11 -9.26 -10.27
N LYS A 52 2.36 -10.07 -11.28
CA LYS A 52 3.71 -10.38 -11.68
C LYS A 52 4.21 -9.31 -12.63
N ASP A 53 5.40 -8.79 -12.37
CA ASP A 53 6.00 -7.83 -13.27
C ASP A 53 6.56 -8.59 -14.46
N GLN A 54 6.16 -8.17 -15.67
CA GLN A 54 6.59 -8.88 -16.87
C GLN A 54 8.04 -8.61 -17.23
N THR A 55 8.60 -7.52 -16.73
CA THR A 55 9.97 -7.15 -17.08
C THR A 55 10.98 -7.61 -16.05
N SER A 56 10.52 -8.11 -14.91
CA SER A 56 11.40 -8.60 -13.87
C SER A 56 10.73 -9.78 -13.19
N ALA A 57 11.47 -10.45 -12.30
CA ALA A 57 10.92 -11.57 -11.56
C ALA A 57 10.13 -11.12 -10.34
N GLU A 58 10.05 -9.83 -10.10
CA GLU A 58 9.43 -9.30 -8.89
C GLU A 58 7.92 -9.27 -9.01
N SER A 59 7.26 -9.41 -7.87
CA SER A 59 5.80 -9.33 -7.79
C SER A 59 5.40 -8.05 -7.10
N LYS A 60 4.25 -7.52 -7.51
CA LYS A 60 3.62 -6.39 -6.87
C LYS A 60 2.38 -6.88 -6.14
N TYR A 61 2.05 -6.24 -5.04
CA TYR A 61 0.91 -6.64 -4.22
C TYR A 61 0.02 -5.45 -3.99
N ARG A 62 -1.26 -5.63 -4.23
CA ARG A 62 -2.25 -4.58 -3.97
C ARG A 62 -2.88 -4.86 -2.63
N ILE A 63 -2.70 -3.94 -1.70
CA ILE A 63 -3.17 -4.07 -0.32
C ILE A 63 -4.28 -3.06 -0.10
N ARG A 64 -5.37 -3.50 0.50
CA ARG A 64 -6.47 -2.62 0.87
C ARG A 64 -6.63 -2.64 2.38
N GLY A 65 -6.62 -1.45 2.98
CA GLY A 65 -6.77 -1.30 4.40
C GLY A 65 -7.44 0.01 4.74
N GLU A 66 -7.17 0.52 5.93
CA GLU A 66 -7.80 1.74 6.42
C GLU A 66 -6.77 2.75 6.84
N THR A 67 -7.09 4.02 6.59
CA THR A 67 -6.29 5.13 7.09
C THR A 67 -6.46 5.24 8.59
N VAL A 68 -5.72 6.17 9.20
CA VAL A 68 -5.83 6.42 10.62
C VAL A 68 -7.26 6.80 11.00
N MET A 69 -7.96 7.48 10.10
CA MET A 69 -9.35 7.91 10.34
C MET A 69 -10.37 6.84 9.96
N GLY A 70 -9.94 5.68 9.54
CA GLY A 70 -10.85 4.59 9.20
C GLY A 70 -11.38 4.62 7.78
N GLU A 71 -10.80 5.42 6.91
CA GLU A 71 -11.22 5.50 5.52
C GLU A 71 -10.47 4.49 4.69
N GLY A 72 -11.08 4.02 3.61
CA GLY A 72 -10.45 3.03 2.76
C GLY A 72 -9.26 3.58 2.01
N ILE A 73 -8.23 2.77 1.86
CA ILE A 73 -7.03 3.15 1.11
C ILE A 73 -6.47 1.90 0.46
N GLU A 74 -5.99 2.04 -0.77
CA GLU A 74 -5.28 0.96 -1.46
C GLU A 74 -3.85 1.36 -1.72
N ILE A 75 -2.95 0.43 -1.53
CA ILE A 75 -1.52 0.68 -1.66
C ILE A 75 -0.92 -0.47 -2.46
N ILE A 76 -0.13 -0.14 -3.48
CA ILE A 76 0.59 -1.14 -4.25
C ILE A 76 2.04 -1.10 -3.82
N VAL A 77 2.54 -2.25 -3.40
CA VAL A 77 3.92 -2.38 -2.92
C VAL A 77 4.60 -3.52 -3.65
N LYS A 78 5.92 -3.54 -3.60
CA LYS A 78 6.66 -4.71 -4.02
C LYS A 78 7.76 -4.99 -3.01
N LEU A 79 8.13 -6.28 -2.95
CA LEU A 79 9.26 -6.73 -2.16
C LEU A 79 10.42 -6.89 -3.12
N GLY A 80 11.38 -5.99 -3.00
CA GLY A 80 12.53 -6.05 -3.86
C GLY A 80 13.62 -6.93 -3.28
N ALA A 81 14.69 -7.10 -4.05
CA ALA A 81 15.82 -7.89 -3.64
C ALA A 81 16.58 -7.27 -2.48
N THR A 82 16.32 -6.00 -2.19
CA THR A 82 17.05 -5.27 -1.17
C THR A 82 16.49 -5.43 0.23
N ALA A 83 15.54 -6.31 0.42
CA ALA A 83 14.90 -6.55 1.71
C ALA A 83 14.07 -5.38 2.22
N LYS A 84 13.78 -4.41 1.36
CA LYS A 84 12.90 -3.30 1.72
C LYS A 84 11.62 -3.38 0.91
N VAL A 85 10.54 -2.89 1.52
CA VAL A 85 9.28 -2.73 0.81
C VAL A 85 9.37 -1.45 -0.01
N VAL A 86 8.93 -1.49 -1.26
CA VAL A 86 8.86 -0.31 -2.10
C VAL A 86 7.39 0.02 -2.32
N ILE A 87 6.97 1.18 -1.85
CA ILE A 87 5.58 1.64 -2.02
C ILE A 87 5.52 2.37 -3.35
N ILE A 88 4.74 1.83 -4.29
CA ILE A 88 4.72 2.30 -5.67
C ILE A 88 3.53 3.20 -5.94
N THR A 89 2.37 2.88 -5.37
CA THR A 89 1.12 3.57 -5.71
C THR A 89 0.25 3.64 -4.47
N VAL A 90 -0.46 4.74 -4.32
CA VAL A 90 -1.36 5.00 -3.19
C VAL A 90 -2.67 5.55 -3.74
N TYR A 91 -3.81 4.99 -3.32
CA TYR A 91 -5.13 5.49 -3.69
C TYR A 91 -5.99 5.66 -2.46
N ALA A 92 -6.53 6.85 -2.26
CA ALA A 92 -7.58 7.04 -1.28
C ALA A 92 -8.92 6.66 -1.92
N LEU A 93 -9.78 6.01 -1.15
CA LEU A 93 -11.06 5.51 -1.66
C LEU A 93 -12.24 6.39 -1.29
N LEU A 94 -11.99 7.62 -0.89
CA LEU A 94 -13.03 8.55 -0.46
C LEU A 94 -14.06 8.83 -1.55
N GLY A 95 -13.58 8.95 -2.77
CA GLY A 95 -14.47 9.27 -3.87
C GLY A 95 -15.53 8.22 -4.11
N GLU A 96 -15.20 6.97 -3.89
CA GLU A 96 -16.15 5.89 -4.04
C GLU A 96 -17.30 6.03 -3.08
N GLU A 97 -16.97 6.32 -1.83
CA GLU A 97 -17.98 6.43 -0.81
C GLU A 97 -18.90 7.60 -1.07
N GLY A 98 -18.31 8.72 -1.45
CA GLY A 98 -19.10 9.89 -1.77
C GLY A 98 -20.05 9.61 -2.90
N GLY A 99 -19.60 8.86 -3.91
CA GLY A 99 -20.45 8.51 -5.02
C GLY A 99 -21.63 7.67 -4.62
N ASN A 100 -21.47 6.86 -3.61
CA ASN A 100 -22.54 5.97 -3.18
C ASN A 100 -23.66 6.68 -2.45
N GLU A 101 -23.39 7.85 -1.99
CA GLU A 101 -24.41 8.61 -1.27
C GLU A 101 -25.52 9.10 -2.16
N LEU A 102 -25.27 9.15 -3.41
CA LEU A 102 -26.25 9.67 -4.34
C LEU A 102 -27.19 8.58 -4.80
#